data_862b4aeb2b0833c0e3e8f0cdff652afa
#
_entry.id   862b4aeb2b0833c0e3e8f0cdff652afa
#
_cell.length_a   1.000
_cell.length_b   1.000
_cell.length_c   1.000
_cell.angle_alpha   90.00
_cell.angle_beta   90.00
_cell.angle_gamma   90.00
#
_symmetry.space_group_name_H-M   'P 1'
#
loop_
_entity.id
_entity.type
_entity.pdbx_description
1 polymer ?
#
loop_
_entity_poly.entity_id
_entity_poly.type
_entity_poly.pdbx_seq_one_letter_code
_entity_poly.pdbx_strand_id
1 'polypeptide(L)'
;MKRAYARYSKKPIVFVRSREVPYRQFASPASLESMSKEREYRREIVSFGKMLHGRGYVAAMDGNLSVRLDDERILATPTAMSKGALRTSDLVIVDREGRRMAGRHNVSSEIAMHLLIYKLRPDVRGIVHAHPPTATGFAAAGMALNQPLVCEVVIGLGSIPLAKYGTPGTPELCESLEPLIPQYDAILMSNHGVVTYADTLCHAYMKMETVEHFAKIALVTHILGRQQPLGDQELEKLLLARTKYEGSRSAAPLPLAPFCGASADNHNGRNRAPASSQVTTMGARRSKG
;
A
#
# COMPACT_ATOMS: atom_id res chain seq x y z
N MET A 1 26.91 0.20 100.71
CA MET A 1 27.51 0.07 99.33
C MET A 1 27.15 -1.27 98.79
N LYS A 2 26.16 -1.37 97.87
CA LYS A 2 25.84 -2.61 97.10
C LYS A 2 25.85 -2.25 95.62
N ARG A 3 26.84 -2.80 94.87
CA ARG A 3 26.97 -2.65 93.42
C ARG A 3 25.95 -3.57 92.72
N ALA A 4 25.09 -3.00 91.87
CA ALA A 4 24.19 -3.73 91.05
C ALA A 4 24.95 -4.13 89.73
N TYR A 5 25.02 -5.44 89.48
CA TYR A 5 25.52 -5.96 88.21
C TYR A 5 24.34 -6.05 87.18
N ALA A 6 24.45 -5.28 86.12
CA ALA A 6 23.52 -5.40 85.01
C ALA A 6 23.86 -6.63 84.17
N ARG A 7 22.88 -7.52 84.01
CA ARG A 7 23.01 -8.68 83.10
C ARG A 7 22.73 -8.23 81.67
N TYR A 8 23.77 -8.35 80.77
CA TYR A 8 23.56 -8.19 79.33
C TYR A 8 22.92 -9.45 78.75
N SER A 9 21.69 -9.32 78.26
CA SER A 9 21.00 -10.36 77.46
C SER A 9 21.55 -10.38 76.03
N LYS A 10 22.24 -11.44 75.64
CA LYS A 10 22.65 -11.69 74.26
C LYS A 10 21.45 -12.18 73.47
N LYS A 11 20.80 -11.27 72.70
CA LYS A 11 19.84 -11.69 71.68
C LYS A 11 20.60 -12.23 70.47
N PRO A 12 20.19 -13.38 69.84
CA PRO A 12 20.83 -13.89 68.60
C PRO A 12 20.61 -12.94 67.48
N ILE A 13 21.67 -12.64 66.67
CA ILE A 13 21.59 -11.91 65.42
C ILE A 13 20.93 -12.82 64.41
N VAL A 14 19.70 -12.54 64.02
CA VAL A 14 19.02 -13.22 62.94
C VAL A 14 19.54 -12.60 61.65
N PHE A 15 20.34 -13.37 60.87
CA PHE A 15 20.71 -13.04 59.51
C PHE A 15 19.43 -13.14 58.64
N VAL A 16 18.83 -12.03 58.31
CA VAL A 16 17.83 -11.95 57.27
C VAL A 16 18.58 -12.10 55.92
N ARG A 17 18.42 -13.28 55.29
CA ARG A 17 18.87 -13.47 53.89
C ARG A 17 18.23 -12.36 53.09
N SER A 18 19.02 -11.42 52.55
CA SER A 18 18.61 -10.46 51.55
C SER A 18 18.07 -11.26 50.37
N ARG A 19 16.77 -11.07 50.03
CA ARG A 19 16.22 -11.54 48.76
C ARG A 19 17.05 -10.90 47.65
N GLU A 20 17.76 -11.70 46.91
CA GLU A 20 18.42 -11.28 45.67
C GLU A 20 17.30 -10.68 44.79
N VAL A 21 17.34 -9.38 44.59
CA VAL A 21 16.53 -8.69 43.57
C VAL A 21 17.07 -9.15 42.22
N PRO A 22 16.26 -9.79 41.35
CA PRO A 22 16.78 -10.27 40.08
C PRO A 22 17.35 -9.07 39.33
N TYR A 23 18.62 -9.18 38.92
CA TYR A 23 19.34 -8.18 38.13
C TYR A 23 18.50 -7.94 36.86
N ARG A 24 17.87 -6.77 36.77
CA ARG A 24 17.17 -6.36 35.55
C ARG A 24 18.22 -6.41 34.43
N GLN A 25 18.08 -7.38 33.53
CA GLN A 25 18.88 -7.41 32.30
C GLN A 25 18.61 -6.09 31.58
N PHE A 26 19.57 -5.19 31.61
CA PHE A 26 19.54 -3.99 30.78
C PHE A 26 19.54 -4.47 29.33
N ALA A 27 18.56 -3.99 28.56
CA ALA A 27 18.47 -4.27 27.14
C ALA A 27 19.80 -3.91 26.46
N SER A 28 20.28 -4.77 25.58
CA SER A 28 21.51 -4.48 24.82
C SER A 28 21.36 -3.22 23.97
N PRO A 29 22.45 -2.50 23.65
CA PRO A 29 22.37 -1.33 22.76
C PRO A 29 21.62 -1.62 21.45
N ALA A 30 21.84 -2.79 20.84
CA ALA A 30 21.14 -3.22 19.64
C ALA A 30 19.62 -3.40 19.86
N SER A 31 19.20 -3.91 21.02
CA SER A 31 17.79 -4.06 21.36
C SER A 31 17.13 -2.70 21.63
N LEU A 32 17.83 -1.73 22.21
CA LEU A 32 17.35 -0.36 22.42
C LEU A 32 17.19 0.38 21.09
N GLU A 33 18.10 0.22 20.16
CA GLU A 33 18.03 0.79 18.81
C GLU A 33 16.85 0.20 18.02
N SER A 34 16.67 -1.13 18.03
CA SER A 34 15.55 -1.82 17.43
C SER A 34 14.21 -1.32 17.97
N MET A 35 14.10 -1.17 19.30
CA MET A 35 12.89 -0.62 19.95
C MET A 35 12.63 0.84 19.56
N SER A 36 13.68 1.63 19.36
CA SER A 36 13.55 3.03 18.91
C SER A 36 13.00 3.10 17.49
N LYS A 37 13.56 2.30 16.57
CA LYS A 37 13.09 2.21 15.17
C LYS A 37 11.64 1.70 15.07
N GLU A 38 11.27 0.69 15.86
CA GLU A 38 9.88 0.22 15.88
C GLU A 38 8.91 1.33 16.31
N ARG A 39 9.26 2.13 17.33
CA ARG A 39 8.42 3.26 17.76
C ARG A 39 8.27 4.32 16.67
N GLU A 40 9.31 4.56 15.91
CA GLU A 40 9.29 5.47 14.77
C GLU A 40 8.34 4.95 13.67
N TYR A 41 8.49 3.71 13.22
CA TYR A 41 7.61 3.10 12.24
C TYR A 41 6.14 3.05 12.67
N ARG A 42 5.87 2.85 13.97
CA ARG A 42 4.51 2.94 14.51
C ARG A 42 3.91 4.33 14.33
N ARG A 43 4.69 5.40 14.53
CA ARG A 43 4.24 6.78 14.30
C ARG A 43 4.05 7.05 12.82
N GLU A 44 4.94 6.58 11.97
CA GLU A 44 4.82 6.73 10.51
C GLU A 44 3.54 6.07 9.98
N ILE A 45 3.26 4.81 10.33
CA ILE A 45 2.03 4.13 9.90
C ILE A 45 0.79 4.92 10.32
N VAL A 46 0.75 5.41 11.57
CA VAL A 46 -0.37 6.22 12.06
C VAL A 46 -0.48 7.55 11.31
N SER A 47 0.65 8.20 11.04
CA SER A 47 0.69 9.47 10.32
C SER A 47 0.19 9.30 8.88
N PHE A 48 0.74 8.34 8.14
CA PHE A 48 0.33 8.08 6.76
C PHE A 48 -1.10 7.53 6.67
N GLY A 49 -1.55 6.74 7.65
CA GLY A 49 -2.94 6.32 7.75
C GLY A 49 -3.91 7.51 7.85
N LYS A 50 -3.58 8.51 8.68
CA LYS A 50 -4.34 9.76 8.78
C LYS A 50 -4.30 10.57 7.49
N MET A 51 -3.15 10.63 6.82
CA MET A 51 -3.01 11.35 5.54
C MET A 51 -3.85 10.68 4.45
N LEU A 52 -3.82 9.35 4.32
CA LEU A 52 -4.67 8.61 3.38
C LEU A 52 -6.15 8.88 3.62
N HIS A 53 -6.59 8.84 4.88
CA HIS A 53 -7.96 9.13 5.26
C HIS A 53 -8.33 10.61 4.98
N GLY A 54 -7.47 11.55 5.34
CA GLY A 54 -7.70 12.98 5.13
C GLY A 54 -7.76 13.38 3.65
N ARG A 55 -7.08 12.63 2.76
CA ARG A 55 -7.15 12.80 1.30
C ARG A 55 -8.32 12.06 0.65
N GLY A 56 -9.07 11.27 1.41
CA GLY A 56 -10.14 10.43 0.88
C GLY A 56 -9.64 9.23 0.05
N TYR A 57 -8.40 8.78 0.29
CA TYR A 57 -7.86 7.58 -0.38
C TYR A 57 -8.28 6.29 0.30
N VAL A 58 -8.76 6.37 1.52
CA VAL A 58 -9.41 5.27 2.23
C VAL A 58 -10.70 5.79 2.88
N ALA A 59 -11.75 4.99 2.81
CA ALA A 59 -13.03 5.23 3.46
C ALA A 59 -13.24 4.22 4.59
N ALA A 60 -14.02 4.59 5.60
CA ALA A 60 -14.38 3.71 6.70
C ALA A 60 -13.18 2.89 7.24
N MET A 61 -13.15 1.58 6.95
CA MET A 61 -12.11 0.65 7.42
C MET A 61 -11.16 0.18 6.31
N ASP A 62 -11.31 0.73 5.10
CA ASP A 62 -10.56 0.32 3.91
C ASP A 62 -9.07 0.58 4.02
N GLY A 63 -8.32 -0.13 3.16
CA GLY A 63 -6.88 0.01 3.01
C GLY A 63 -6.08 -0.54 4.20
N ASN A 64 -4.80 -0.67 4.01
CA ASN A 64 -3.86 -1.15 5.03
C ASN A 64 -2.42 -0.72 4.71
N LEU A 65 -1.61 -0.62 5.76
CA LEU A 65 -0.21 -0.25 5.67
C LEU A 65 0.63 -1.27 6.45
N SER A 66 1.85 -1.52 5.97
CA SER A 66 2.82 -2.29 6.73
C SER A 66 4.25 -1.81 6.54
N VAL A 67 5.10 -2.16 7.50
CA VAL A 67 6.56 -1.92 7.47
C VAL A 67 7.28 -3.18 7.90
N ARG A 68 8.29 -3.60 7.11
CA ARG A 68 9.21 -4.66 7.50
C ARG A 68 10.14 -4.11 8.57
N LEU A 69 10.05 -4.63 9.79
CA LEU A 69 10.93 -4.26 10.90
C LEU A 69 12.33 -4.88 10.71
N ASP A 70 12.34 -6.16 10.43
CA ASP A 70 13.52 -6.99 10.15
C ASP A 70 13.12 -8.21 9.31
N ASP A 71 14.01 -9.18 9.23
CA ASP A 71 13.79 -10.38 8.42
C ASP A 71 12.64 -11.26 8.89
N GLU A 72 12.25 -11.18 10.15
CA GLU A 72 11.22 -12.04 10.75
C GLU A 72 9.92 -11.31 11.10
N ARG A 73 9.95 -9.96 11.22
CA ARG A 73 8.85 -9.21 11.79
C ARG A 73 8.33 -8.13 10.86
N ILE A 74 7.03 -8.12 10.69
CA ILE A 74 6.31 -7.09 9.94
C ILE A 74 5.33 -6.38 10.87
N LEU A 75 5.41 -5.06 10.95
CA LEU A 75 4.46 -4.19 11.63
C LEU A 75 3.36 -3.82 10.65
N ALA A 76 2.09 -4.04 11.02
CA ALA A 76 0.96 -3.84 10.14
C ALA A 76 -0.24 -3.21 10.84
N THR A 77 -1.13 -2.62 10.05
CA THR A 77 -2.42 -2.12 10.53
C THR A 77 -3.36 -3.27 10.85
N PRO A 78 -4.22 -3.12 11.88
CA PRO A 78 -5.24 -4.09 12.20
C PRO A 78 -6.38 -4.08 11.17
N THR A 79 -7.13 -5.17 11.12
CA THR A 79 -8.40 -5.22 10.39
C THR A 79 -9.49 -4.40 11.09
N ALA A 80 -10.53 -4.03 10.35
CA ALA A 80 -11.76 -3.40 10.85
C ALA A 80 -11.53 -2.11 11.66
N MET A 81 -10.49 -1.32 11.33
CA MET A 81 -10.22 -0.03 11.96
C MET A 81 -9.98 1.06 10.92
N SER A 82 -10.59 2.22 11.15
CA SER A 82 -10.36 3.42 10.32
C SER A 82 -8.90 3.86 10.40
N LYS A 83 -8.28 4.08 9.25
CA LYS A 83 -6.89 4.56 9.17
C LYS A 83 -6.73 5.97 9.74
N GLY A 84 -7.80 6.78 9.71
CA GLY A 84 -7.83 8.10 10.32
C GLY A 84 -7.85 8.10 11.85
N ALA A 85 -8.30 7.01 12.49
CA ALA A 85 -8.45 6.89 13.93
C ALA A 85 -7.40 5.99 14.61
N LEU A 86 -6.43 5.46 13.86
CA LEU A 86 -5.40 4.57 14.37
C LEU A 86 -4.54 5.24 15.46
N ARG A 87 -4.16 4.42 16.45
CA ARG A 87 -3.15 4.73 17.46
C ARG A 87 -1.97 3.78 17.30
N THR A 88 -0.80 4.18 17.77
CA THR A 88 0.41 3.34 17.73
C THR A 88 0.26 2.01 18.47
N SER A 89 -0.59 1.98 19.53
CA SER A 89 -0.93 0.78 20.31
C SER A 89 -1.84 -0.20 19.59
N ASP A 90 -2.51 0.22 18.52
CA ASP A 90 -3.46 -0.62 17.79
C ASP A 90 -2.76 -1.50 16.73
N LEU A 91 -1.52 -1.12 16.36
CA LEU A 91 -0.72 -1.83 15.36
C LEU A 91 -0.29 -3.22 15.84
N VAL A 92 -0.18 -4.14 14.90
CA VAL A 92 0.09 -5.56 15.13
C VAL A 92 1.43 -5.93 14.52
N ILE A 93 2.20 -6.79 15.19
CA ILE A 93 3.39 -7.41 14.61
C ILE A 93 3.04 -8.83 14.23
N VAL A 94 3.38 -9.22 13.01
CA VAL A 94 3.23 -10.57 12.48
C VAL A 94 4.58 -11.13 12.02
N ASP A 95 4.68 -12.45 11.96
CA ASP A 95 5.79 -13.15 11.31
C ASP A 95 5.62 -13.25 9.78
N ARG A 96 6.52 -13.95 9.12
CA ARG A 96 6.51 -14.14 7.65
C ARG A 96 5.31 -14.97 7.15
N GLU A 97 4.67 -15.74 8.02
CA GLU A 97 3.47 -16.52 7.73
C GLU A 97 2.18 -15.77 8.10
N GLY A 98 2.29 -14.53 8.59
CA GLY A 98 1.14 -13.71 8.98
C GLY A 98 0.58 -14.05 10.36
N ARG A 99 1.26 -14.90 11.15
CA ARG A 99 0.85 -15.22 12.52
C ARG A 99 1.19 -14.06 13.44
N ARG A 100 0.24 -13.70 14.29
CA ARG A 100 0.43 -12.59 15.22
C ARG A 100 1.49 -12.90 16.28
N MET A 101 2.54 -12.11 16.32
CA MET A 101 3.59 -12.15 17.34
C MET A 101 3.31 -11.18 18.49
N ALA A 102 2.76 -9.98 18.19
CA ALA A 102 2.45 -8.97 19.21
C ALA A 102 1.29 -8.08 18.76
N GLY A 103 0.67 -7.38 19.75
CA GLY A 103 -0.52 -6.57 19.54
C GLY A 103 -1.79 -7.29 19.97
N ARG A 104 -2.89 -6.52 20.17
CA ARG A 104 -4.17 -7.04 20.70
C ARG A 104 -5.21 -7.32 19.63
N HIS A 105 -5.05 -6.73 18.46
CA HIS A 105 -6.01 -6.83 17.36
C HIS A 105 -5.63 -7.94 16.38
N ASN A 106 -6.55 -8.33 15.52
CA ASN A 106 -6.25 -9.15 14.36
C ASN A 106 -5.61 -8.28 13.28
N VAL A 107 -4.64 -8.82 12.57
CA VAL A 107 -4.02 -8.16 11.41
C VAL A 107 -5.04 -8.03 10.26
N SER A 108 -4.78 -7.12 9.31
CA SER A 108 -5.57 -6.99 8.09
C SER A 108 -5.77 -8.33 7.39
N SER A 109 -6.98 -8.58 6.86
CA SER A 109 -7.29 -9.77 6.05
C SER A 109 -6.45 -9.88 4.77
N GLU A 110 -5.84 -8.78 4.33
CA GLU A 110 -5.00 -8.72 3.13
C GLU A 110 -3.50 -8.80 3.44
N ILE A 111 -3.15 -9.24 4.64
CA ILE A 111 -1.73 -9.37 5.03
C ILE A 111 -0.96 -10.30 4.07
N ALA A 112 -1.60 -11.31 3.51
CA ALA A 112 -0.98 -12.24 2.56
C ALA A 112 -0.40 -11.52 1.33
N MET A 113 -1.08 -10.50 0.81
CA MET A 113 -0.59 -9.65 -0.27
C MET A 113 0.71 -8.94 0.14
N HIS A 114 0.77 -8.36 1.33
CA HIS A 114 1.97 -7.69 1.83
C HIS A 114 3.13 -8.68 2.01
N LEU A 115 2.86 -9.85 2.55
CA LEU A 115 3.88 -10.90 2.74
C LEU A 115 4.43 -11.40 1.41
N LEU A 116 3.58 -11.56 0.39
CA LEU A 116 4.00 -11.89 -0.96
C LEU A 116 4.94 -10.81 -1.54
N ILE A 117 4.57 -9.53 -1.42
CA ILE A 117 5.42 -8.42 -1.87
C ILE A 117 6.77 -8.45 -1.14
N TYR A 118 6.78 -8.59 0.18
CA TYR A 118 8.03 -8.68 0.93
C TYR A 118 8.88 -9.89 0.56
N LYS A 119 8.28 -11.00 0.18
CA LYS A 119 8.97 -12.21 -0.27
C LYS A 119 9.65 -12.00 -1.63
N LEU A 120 8.94 -11.40 -2.59
CA LEU A 120 9.41 -11.22 -3.96
C LEU A 120 10.32 -9.99 -4.13
N ARG A 121 10.23 -9.01 -3.21
CA ARG A 121 10.96 -7.73 -3.24
C ARG A 121 11.71 -7.52 -1.92
N PRO A 122 12.92 -8.07 -1.78
CA PRO A 122 13.75 -7.88 -0.58
C PRO A 122 14.14 -6.41 -0.32
N ASP A 123 14.18 -5.60 -1.36
CA ASP A 123 14.43 -4.15 -1.33
C ASP A 123 13.28 -3.34 -0.71
N VAL A 124 12.07 -3.89 -0.67
CA VAL A 124 10.89 -3.22 -0.13
C VAL A 124 10.85 -3.29 1.39
N ARG A 125 10.63 -2.12 2.02
CA ARG A 125 10.39 -2.01 3.47
C ARG A 125 9.00 -1.51 3.80
N GLY A 126 8.38 -0.66 2.98
CA GLY A 126 7.06 -0.09 3.23
C GLY A 126 6.06 -0.43 2.14
N ILE A 127 4.82 -0.74 2.53
CA ILE A 127 3.71 -1.06 1.62
C ILE A 127 2.49 -0.25 2.04
N VAL A 128 1.82 0.33 1.05
CA VAL A 128 0.55 1.06 1.18
C VAL A 128 -0.46 0.47 0.23
N HIS A 129 -1.59 0.01 0.77
CA HIS A 129 -2.77 -0.34 0.00
C HIS A 129 -3.91 0.61 0.35
N ALA A 130 -4.55 1.17 -0.66
CA ALA A 130 -5.62 2.14 -0.54
C ALA A 130 -6.56 2.06 -1.75
N HIS A 131 -7.72 2.77 -1.64
CA HIS A 131 -8.73 2.86 -2.69
C HIS A 131 -8.91 4.32 -3.15
N PRO A 132 -7.85 4.99 -3.67
CA PRO A 132 -7.96 6.36 -4.14
C PRO A 132 -8.99 6.43 -5.27
N PRO A 133 -10.00 7.34 -5.20
CA PRO A 133 -11.22 7.22 -5.98
C PRO A 133 -11.01 7.19 -7.49
N THR A 134 -10.09 8.02 -8.01
CA THR A 134 -9.90 8.10 -9.46
C THR A 134 -9.14 6.87 -9.99
N ALA A 135 -8.05 6.48 -9.33
CA ALA A 135 -7.28 5.30 -9.73
C ALA A 135 -8.11 4.02 -9.55
N THR A 136 -8.91 3.91 -8.48
CA THR A 136 -9.84 2.80 -8.28
C THR A 136 -10.93 2.79 -9.35
N GLY A 137 -11.39 3.98 -9.82
CA GLY A 137 -12.30 4.11 -10.96
C GLY A 137 -11.73 3.51 -12.25
N PHE A 138 -10.44 3.79 -12.56
CA PHE A 138 -9.75 3.15 -13.68
C PHE A 138 -9.65 1.62 -13.50
N ALA A 139 -9.31 1.16 -12.30
CA ALA A 139 -9.25 -0.27 -12.00
C ALA A 139 -10.62 -0.96 -12.16
N ALA A 140 -11.71 -0.31 -11.74
CA ALA A 140 -13.08 -0.80 -11.90
C ALA A 140 -13.56 -0.75 -13.35
N ALA A 141 -13.05 0.18 -14.15
CA ALA A 141 -13.30 0.26 -15.58
C ALA A 141 -12.46 -0.74 -16.41
N GLY A 142 -11.60 -1.54 -15.78
CA GLY A 142 -10.72 -2.47 -16.49
C GLY A 142 -9.55 -1.78 -17.24
N MET A 143 -9.17 -0.57 -16.82
CA MET A 143 -8.19 0.26 -17.51
C MET A 143 -6.90 0.40 -16.70
N ALA A 144 -5.77 0.03 -17.28
CA ALA A 144 -4.45 0.32 -16.73
C ALA A 144 -4.08 1.80 -16.91
N LEU A 145 -3.16 2.30 -16.08
CA LEU A 145 -2.56 3.62 -16.21
C LEU A 145 -1.16 3.51 -16.82
N ASN A 146 -1.09 3.03 -18.05
CA ASN A 146 0.14 2.66 -18.73
C ASN A 146 0.54 3.60 -19.90
N GLN A 147 -0.24 4.65 -20.16
CA GLN A 147 0.09 5.63 -21.19
C GLN A 147 1.10 6.64 -20.67
N PRO A 148 2.18 6.96 -21.40
CA PRO A 148 3.20 7.92 -20.96
C PRO A 148 2.73 9.37 -21.18
N LEU A 149 1.79 9.84 -20.36
CA LEU A 149 1.19 11.16 -20.49
C LEU A 149 1.91 12.24 -19.68
N VAL A 150 2.66 11.86 -18.63
CA VAL A 150 3.24 12.78 -17.66
C VAL A 150 4.68 12.37 -17.36
N CYS A 151 5.62 13.30 -17.54
CA CYS A 151 7.06 13.04 -17.39
C CYS A 151 7.44 12.49 -16.01
N GLU A 152 6.89 13.07 -14.94
CA GLU A 152 7.18 12.70 -13.55
C GLU A 152 6.72 11.26 -13.25
N VAL A 153 5.63 10.82 -13.87
CA VAL A 153 5.14 9.45 -13.72
C VAL A 153 6.05 8.47 -14.44
N VAL A 154 6.47 8.80 -15.68
CA VAL A 154 7.43 7.99 -16.43
C VAL A 154 8.74 7.82 -15.66
N ILE A 155 9.26 8.89 -15.07
CA ILE A 155 10.49 8.85 -14.27
C ILE A 155 10.30 8.08 -12.96
N GLY A 156 9.22 8.36 -12.22
CA GLY A 156 9.05 7.87 -10.84
C GLY A 156 8.43 6.48 -10.72
N LEU A 157 7.51 6.13 -11.64
CA LEU A 157 6.74 4.87 -11.59
C LEU A 157 6.86 4.04 -12.88
N GLY A 158 7.11 4.68 -14.01
CA GLY A 158 7.04 4.07 -15.32
C GLY A 158 5.60 3.79 -15.73
N SER A 159 5.21 2.52 -15.73
CA SER A 159 3.86 2.07 -16.06
C SER A 159 3.16 1.54 -14.80
N ILE A 160 1.86 1.76 -14.71
CA ILE A 160 1.03 1.24 -13.62
C ILE A 160 0.06 0.20 -14.21
N PRO A 161 0.39 -1.10 -14.11
CA PRO A 161 -0.41 -2.16 -14.71
C PRO A 161 -1.70 -2.38 -13.93
N LEU A 162 -2.65 -3.06 -14.57
CA LEU A 162 -3.86 -3.57 -13.96
C LEU A 162 -3.73 -5.09 -13.77
N ALA A 163 -3.74 -5.55 -12.52
CA ALA A 163 -3.85 -6.96 -12.19
C ALA A 163 -5.26 -7.47 -12.49
N LYS A 164 -5.37 -8.76 -12.84
CA LYS A 164 -6.66 -9.43 -12.97
C LYS A 164 -7.42 -9.38 -11.63
N TYR A 165 -8.73 -9.54 -11.70
CA TYR A 165 -9.54 -9.66 -10.47
C TYR A 165 -9.06 -10.87 -9.65
N GLY A 166 -8.93 -10.64 -8.36
CA GLY A 166 -8.74 -11.66 -7.33
C GLY A 166 -9.48 -11.23 -6.09
N THR A 167 -10.21 -12.14 -5.47
CA THR A 167 -11.04 -11.86 -4.29
C THR A 167 -10.16 -11.41 -3.12
N PRO A 168 -10.40 -10.23 -2.51
CA PRO A 168 -9.61 -9.73 -1.39
C PRO A 168 -9.53 -10.73 -0.23
N GLY A 169 -8.33 -10.90 0.34
CA GLY A 169 -8.10 -11.83 1.44
C GLY A 169 -8.01 -13.30 1.04
N THR A 170 -8.04 -13.63 -0.26
CA THR A 170 -7.89 -15.00 -0.77
C THR A 170 -6.58 -15.20 -1.54
N PRO A 171 -6.16 -16.44 -1.82
CA PRO A 171 -5.00 -16.73 -2.67
C PRO A 171 -5.10 -16.14 -4.09
N GLU A 172 -6.30 -16.03 -4.66
CA GLU A 172 -6.53 -15.48 -6.00
C GLU A 172 -5.94 -14.06 -6.17
N LEU A 173 -6.06 -13.22 -5.13
CA LEU A 173 -5.47 -11.89 -5.16
C LEU A 173 -3.94 -11.97 -5.26
N CYS A 174 -3.32 -12.84 -4.48
CA CYS A 174 -1.87 -13.05 -4.51
C CYS A 174 -1.41 -13.58 -5.88
N GLU A 175 -2.11 -14.57 -6.44
CA GLU A 175 -1.82 -15.14 -7.77
C GLU A 175 -1.91 -14.11 -8.89
N SER A 176 -2.88 -13.19 -8.80
CA SER A 176 -3.04 -12.11 -9.78
C SER A 176 -1.93 -11.07 -9.74
N LEU A 177 -1.30 -10.86 -8.58
CA LEU A 177 -0.26 -9.87 -8.34
C LEU A 177 1.15 -10.43 -8.56
N GLU A 178 1.35 -11.73 -8.29
CA GLU A 178 2.67 -12.36 -8.30
C GLU A 178 3.52 -12.07 -9.55
N PRO A 179 2.99 -12.13 -10.80
CA PRO A 179 3.77 -11.85 -12.00
C PRO A 179 4.12 -10.37 -12.18
N LEU A 180 3.42 -9.46 -11.49
CA LEU A 180 3.60 -8.01 -11.62
C LEU A 180 4.56 -7.45 -10.58
N ILE A 181 4.55 -7.99 -9.35
CA ILE A 181 5.32 -7.49 -8.21
C ILE A 181 6.82 -7.31 -8.51
N PRO A 182 7.53 -8.25 -9.19
CA PRO A 182 8.96 -8.07 -9.46
C PRO A 182 9.28 -6.90 -10.38
N GLN A 183 8.31 -6.47 -11.18
CA GLN A 183 8.51 -5.51 -12.25
C GLN A 183 8.02 -4.09 -11.94
N TYR A 184 7.02 -3.95 -11.07
CA TYR A 184 6.33 -2.69 -10.84
C TYR A 184 6.31 -2.33 -9.36
N ASP A 185 6.29 -1.04 -9.06
CA ASP A 185 6.22 -0.50 -7.69
C ASP A 185 4.83 0.02 -7.31
N ALA A 186 3.92 0.05 -8.28
CA ALA A 186 2.52 0.41 -8.15
C ALA A 186 1.68 -0.46 -9.06
N ILE A 187 0.61 -1.04 -8.55
CA ILE A 187 -0.28 -1.96 -9.28
C ILE A 187 -1.73 -1.58 -8.98
N LEU A 188 -2.54 -1.41 -10.03
CA LEU A 188 -3.99 -1.37 -9.93
C LEU A 188 -4.53 -2.80 -9.78
N MET A 189 -5.50 -2.99 -8.92
CA MET A 189 -6.20 -4.26 -8.73
C MET A 189 -7.63 -4.14 -9.22
N SER A 190 -8.03 -4.95 -10.22
CA SER A 190 -9.36 -4.87 -10.84
C SER A 190 -10.48 -4.87 -9.81
N ASN A 191 -11.39 -3.89 -9.91
CA ASN A 191 -12.56 -3.71 -9.04
C ASN A 191 -12.24 -3.62 -7.53
N HIS A 192 -11.00 -3.21 -7.16
CA HIS A 192 -10.58 -3.21 -5.78
C HIS A 192 -9.90 -1.88 -5.38
N GLY A 193 -8.70 -1.64 -5.85
CA GLY A 193 -7.92 -0.47 -5.45
C GLY A 193 -6.49 -0.48 -5.99
N VAL A 194 -5.56 0.06 -5.20
CA VAL A 194 -4.15 0.24 -5.57
C VAL A 194 -3.24 -0.29 -4.45
N VAL A 195 -2.16 -0.96 -4.82
CA VAL A 195 -1.05 -1.24 -3.91
C VAL A 195 0.21 -0.55 -4.43
N THR A 196 0.97 0.09 -3.53
CA THR A 196 2.27 0.70 -3.79
C THR A 196 3.28 0.29 -2.72
N TYR A 197 4.54 0.19 -3.11
CA TYR A 197 5.60 -0.23 -2.21
C TYR A 197 6.95 0.37 -2.58
N ALA A 198 7.83 0.47 -1.58
CA ALA A 198 9.15 1.06 -1.72
C ALA A 198 10.10 0.67 -0.56
N ASP A 199 11.34 1.17 -0.64
CA ASP A 199 12.38 1.06 0.40
C ASP A 199 12.01 1.71 1.74
N THR A 200 11.05 2.64 1.74
CA THR A 200 10.48 3.28 2.93
C THR A 200 8.96 3.38 2.83
N LEU A 201 8.27 3.48 3.97
CA LEU A 201 6.83 3.72 3.99
C LEU A 201 6.48 5.09 3.39
N CYS A 202 7.33 6.08 3.62
CA CYS A 202 7.19 7.42 3.05
C CYS A 202 7.18 7.38 1.52
N HIS A 203 8.15 6.69 0.90
CA HIS A 203 8.21 6.57 -0.56
C HIS A 203 7.03 5.76 -1.12
N ALA A 204 6.59 4.70 -0.43
CA ALA A 204 5.40 3.96 -0.83
C ALA A 204 4.14 4.85 -0.80
N TYR A 205 4.00 5.70 0.23
CA TYR A 205 2.91 6.66 0.31
C TYR A 205 2.98 7.72 -0.80
N MET A 206 4.17 8.27 -1.09
CA MET A 206 4.35 9.24 -2.18
C MET A 206 3.98 8.64 -3.54
N LYS A 207 4.32 7.36 -3.79
CA LYS A 207 3.88 6.63 -4.98
C LYS A 207 2.36 6.54 -5.05
N MET A 208 1.66 6.30 -3.93
CA MET A 208 0.20 6.28 -3.88
C MET A 208 -0.40 7.64 -4.27
N GLU A 209 0.17 8.75 -3.78
CA GLU A 209 -0.24 10.09 -4.20
C GLU A 209 -0.03 10.32 -5.70
N THR A 210 1.12 9.89 -6.22
CA THR A 210 1.44 10.01 -7.66
C THR A 210 0.46 9.21 -8.51
N VAL A 211 0.10 7.99 -8.11
CA VAL A 211 -0.89 7.16 -8.83
C VAL A 211 -2.25 7.87 -8.93
N GLU A 212 -2.77 8.38 -7.81
CA GLU A 212 -4.06 9.08 -7.82
C GLU A 212 -4.00 10.40 -8.60
N HIS A 213 -2.91 11.14 -8.47
CA HIS A 213 -2.71 12.37 -9.23
C HIS A 213 -2.68 12.09 -10.74
N PHE A 214 -1.94 11.09 -11.16
CA PHE A 214 -1.88 10.66 -12.55
C PHE A 214 -3.23 10.17 -13.07
N ALA A 215 -3.95 9.38 -12.27
CA ALA A 215 -5.29 8.93 -12.63
C ALA A 215 -6.25 10.10 -12.90
N LYS A 216 -6.20 11.17 -12.08
CA LYS A 216 -6.98 12.39 -12.31
C LYS A 216 -6.61 13.07 -13.63
N ILE A 217 -5.32 13.19 -13.94
CA ILE A 217 -4.86 13.76 -15.21
C ILE A 217 -5.33 12.90 -16.38
N ALA A 218 -5.17 11.58 -16.30
CA ALA A 218 -5.63 10.65 -17.33
C ALA A 218 -7.15 10.75 -17.54
N LEU A 219 -7.92 10.85 -16.46
CA LEU A 219 -9.39 11.06 -16.54
C LEU A 219 -9.74 12.35 -17.29
N VAL A 220 -9.06 13.45 -17.00
CA VAL A 220 -9.28 14.73 -17.72
C VAL A 220 -9.02 14.56 -19.20
N THR A 221 -7.93 13.88 -19.59
CA THR A 221 -7.62 13.64 -21.01
C THR A 221 -8.66 12.75 -21.69
N HIS A 222 -9.24 11.77 -20.97
CA HIS A 222 -10.35 10.96 -21.45
C HIS A 222 -11.61 11.80 -21.69
N ILE A 223 -11.97 12.67 -20.75
CA ILE A 223 -13.13 13.58 -20.87
C ILE A 223 -12.94 14.54 -22.04
N LEU A 224 -11.73 15.04 -22.26
CA LEU A 224 -11.41 15.91 -23.39
C LEU A 224 -11.41 15.14 -24.74
N GLY A 225 -11.52 13.81 -24.72
CA GLY A 225 -11.54 12.97 -25.91
C GLY A 225 -10.20 12.94 -26.67
N ARG A 226 -9.10 13.40 -26.05
CA ARG A 226 -7.79 13.48 -26.68
C ARG A 226 -6.68 13.18 -25.68
N GLN A 227 -5.85 12.17 -25.99
CA GLN A 227 -4.60 11.90 -25.30
C GLN A 227 -3.44 12.08 -26.28
N GLN A 228 -2.35 12.64 -25.80
CA GLN A 228 -1.11 12.81 -26.57
C GLN A 228 0.03 12.20 -25.77
N PRO A 229 0.28 10.88 -25.91
CA PRO A 229 1.40 10.23 -25.27
C PRO A 229 2.75 10.80 -25.75
N LEU A 230 3.74 10.75 -24.86
CA LEU A 230 5.13 11.03 -25.22
C LEU A 230 5.63 9.98 -26.21
N GLY A 231 6.41 10.42 -27.21
CA GLY A 231 7.01 9.54 -28.19
C GLY A 231 8.28 8.84 -27.67
N ASP A 232 8.80 7.89 -28.43
CA ASP A 232 9.98 7.09 -28.04
C ASP A 232 11.21 7.94 -27.75
N GLN A 233 11.43 9.03 -28.49
CA GLN A 233 12.57 9.92 -28.29
C GLN A 233 12.46 10.69 -26.97
N GLU A 234 11.25 11.14 -26.58
CA GLU A 234 11.00 11.79 -25.30
C GLU A 234 11.16 10.79 -24.14
N LEU A 235 10.69 9.56 -24.32
CA LEU A 235 10.86 8.49 -23.33
C LEU A 235 12.32 8.15 -23.09
N GLU A 236 13.13 8.01 -24.15
CA GLU A 236 14.56 7.77 -24.02
C GLU A 236 15.27 8.88 -23.24
N LYS A 237 14.97 10.16 -23.54
CA LYS A 237 15.52 11.31 -22.80
C LYS A 237 15.12 11.29 -21.31
N LEU A 238 13.87 10.90 -21.00
CA LEU A 238 13.40 10.81 -19.61
C LEU A 238 14.09 9.68 -18.86
N LEU A 239 14.30 8.53 -19.49
CA LEU A 239 15.01 7.41 -18.89
C LEU A 239 16.48 7.75 -18.60
N LEU A 240 17.14 8.46 -19.53
CA LEU A 240 18.49 8.99 -19.29
C LEU A 240 18.54 10.04 -18.17
N ALA A 241 17.51 10.88 -18.06
CA ALA A 241 17.40 11.84 -16.97
C ALA A 241 17.19 11.15 -15.62
N ARG A 242 16.40 10.08 -15.55
CA ARG A 242 16.16 9.29 -14.35
C ARG A 242 17.45 8.85 -13.66
N THR A 243 18.43 8.34 -14.42
CA THR A 243 19.71 7.88 -13.86
C THR A 243 20.47 8.98 -13.13
N LYS A 244 20.23 10.26 -13.49
CA LYS A 244 20.82 11.44 -12.82
C LYS A 244 20.08 11.82 -11.54
N TYR A 245 18.75 11.57 -11.47
CA TYR A 245 17.93 11.92 -10.30
C TYR A 245 17.94 10.86 -9.21
N GLU A 246 18.02 9.58 -9.58
CA GLU A 246 17.96 8.48 -8.61
C GLU A 246 19.31 8.15 -7.96
N GLY A 247 20.40 8.82 -8.36
CA GLY A 247 21.75 8.72 -7.81
C GLY A 247 22.02 7.40 -7.10
N SER A 248 22.55 6.38 -7.75
CA SER A 248 22.97 5.06 -7.23
C SER A 248 21.93 4.22 -6.45
N ARG A 249 20.67 4.61 -6.38
CA ARG A 249 19.59 3.73 -5.91
C ARG A 249 19.21 2.80 -7.04
N SER A 250 19.50 1.52 -6.84
CA SER A 250 19.08 0.35 -7.61
C SER A 250 18.39 0.69 -8.95
N ALA A 251 19.18 0.76 -10.01
CA ALA A 251 18.69 0.85 -11.38
C ALA A 251 18.08 -0.50 -11.79
N ALA A 252 17.00 -0.94 -11.13
CA ALA A 252 16.13 -1.88 -11.77
C ALA A 252 15.55 -1.15 -12.99
N PRO A 253 15.75 -1.66 -14.22
CA PRO A 253 15.12 -1.07 -15.39
C PRO A 253 13.61 -1.03 -15.08
N LEU A 254 13.01 0.20 -15.13
CA LEU A 254 11.56 0.23 -15.17
C LEU A 254 11.13 -0.62 -16.34
N PRO A 255 10.30 -1.65 -16.15
CA PRO A 255 9.67 -2.27 -17.27
C PRO A 255 8.74 -1.19 -17.85
N LEU A 256 9.18 -0.54 -18.87
CA LEU A 256 8.24 -0.03 -19.85
C LEU A 256 7.55 -1.29 -20.36
N ALA A 257 6.37 -1.62 -19.81
CA ALA A 257 5.49 -2.52 -20.52
C ALA A 257 5.49 -1.99 -21.96
N PRO A 258 5.66 -2.82 -22.98
CA PRO A 258 5.61 -2.34 -24.33
C PRO A 258 4.35 -1.49 -24.39
N PHE A 259 4.53 -0.17 -24.53
CA PHE A 259 3.40 0.73 -24.73
C PHE A 259 2.77 0.14 -25.97
N CYS A 260 1.66 -0.61 -25.81
CA CYS A 260 0.98 -1.21 -26.97
C CYS A 260 0.73 -0.06 -27.92
N GLY A 261 1.57 -0.01 -28.96
CA GLY A 261 1.40 0.93 -30.03
C GLY A 261 -0.06 0.80 -30.44
N ALA A 262 -0.77 1.92 -30.47
CA ALA A 262 -2.07 1.97 -31.05
C ALA A 262 -1.94 1.27 -32.39
N SER A 263 -2.50 0.08 -32.53
CA SER A 263 -2.83 -0.44 -33.83
C SER A 263 -3.73 0.63 -34.42
N ALA A 264 -3.17 1.34 -35.38
CA ALA A 264 -3.92 2.28 -36.20
C ALA A 264 -4.90 1.46 -37.02
N ASP A 265 -5.95 0.99 -36.37
CA ASP A 265 -7.18 0.58 -37.03
C ASP A 265 -7.86 1.87 -37.46
N ASN A 266 -7.42 2.27 -38.63
CA ASN A 266 -7.99 3.30 -39.46
C ASN A 266 -9.39 2.82 -39.89
N HIS A 267 -10.34 2.84 -38.94
CA HIS A 267 -11.73 2.66 -39.28
C HIS A 267 -12.23 3.98 -39.88
N ASN A 268 -11.97 4.05 -41.21
CA ASN A 268 -12.65 4.93 -42.11
C ASN A 268 -14.13 4.50 -42.19
N GLY A 269 -14.84 4.69 -41.09
CA GLY A 269 -16.29 4.46 -40.94
C GLY A 269 -17.06 5.59 -41.57
N ARG A 270 -17.39 5.41 -42.84
CA ARG A 270 -18.40 6.24 -43.55
C ARG A 270 -19.63 6.41 -42.65
N ASN A 271 -19.95 7.68 -42.36
CA ASN A 271 -21.24 8.12 -41.85
C ASN A 271 -22.39 7.46 -42.59
N ARG A 272 -23.01 6.45 -42.02
CA ARG A 272 -24.37 6.06 -42.37
C ARG A 272 -25.32 6.67 -41.33
N ALA A 273 -26.11 7.62 -41.80
CA ALA A 273 -27.22 8.15 -41.03
C ALA A 273 -28.18 7.02 -40.61
N PRO A 274 -28.74 7.06 -39.41
CA PRO A 274 -29.74 6.06 -39.00
C PRO A 274 -31.01 6.23 -39.83
N ALA A 275 -31.48 5.13 -40.41
CA ALA A 275 -32.74 5.05 -41.08
C ALA A 275 -33.89 5.37 -40.11
N SER A 276 -34.76 6.26 -40.51
CA SER A 276 -36.00 6.63 -39.80
C SER A 276 -36.89 5.40 -39.61
N SER A 277 -37.07 4.97 -38.37
CA SER A 277 -38.09 3.98 -38.01
C SER A 277 -39.47 4.64 -38.08
N GLN A 278 -40.26 4.17 -39.03
CA GLN A 278 -41.68 4.52 -39.13
C GLN A 278 -42.44 3.98 -37.90
N VAL A 279 -43.04 4.89 -37.17
CA VAL A 279 -43.97 4.55 -36.07
C VAL A 279 -45.29 4.14 -36.74
N THR A 280 -45.61 2.86 -36.67
CA THR A 280 -46.93 2.34 -37.08
C THR A 280 -47.91 2.58 -35.96
N THR A 281 -48.83 3.54 -36.16
CA THR A 281 -49.99 3.77 -35.28
C THR A 281 -51.00 2.66 -35.47
N MET A 282 -51.19 1.81 -34.48
CA MET A 282 -52.30 0.85 -34.40
C MET A 282 -53.61 1.61 -34.05
N GLY A 283 -54.50 1.70 -35.00
CA GLY A 283 -55.85 2.22 -34.83
C GLY A 283 -56.69 1.35 -33.90
N ALA A 284 -57.31 2.00 -32.92
CA ALA A 284 -58.29 1.40 -32.04
C ALA A 284 -59.58 1.13 -32.79
N ARG A 285 -59.97 -0.13 -32.96
CA ARG A 285 -61.32 -0.50 -33.41
C ARG A 285 -62.23 -0.48 -32.18
N ARG A 286 -63.22 0.45 -32.23
CA ARG A 286 -64.40 0.39 -31.40
C ARG A 286 -65.34 -0.71 -31.93
N SER A 287 -65.71 -1.69 -31.12
CA SER A 287 -66.88 -2.57 -31.35
C SER A 287 -68.07 -2.00 -30.61
N LYS A 288 -69.11 -1.70 -31.37
CA LYS A 288 -70.48 -1.55 -30.87
C LYS A 288 -71.08 -2.95 -30.79
N GLY A 289 -71.78 -3.21 -29.70
CA GLY A 289 -72.62 -4.36 -29.46
C GLY A 289 -72.94 -4.46 -27.99
#